data_7c30727ecb8bf2c7afef50687d7ab871
#
_entry.id   7c30727ecb8bf2c7afef50687d7ab871
#
_cell.length_a   1.000
_cell.length_b   1.000
_cell.length_c   1.000
_cell.angle_alpha   90.00
_cell.angle_beta   90.00
_cell.angle_gamma   90.00
#
_symmetry.space_group_name_H-M   'P 1'
#
loop_
_entity.id
_entity.type
_entity.pdbx_description
1 polymer ?
#
loop_
_entity_poly.entity_id
_entity_poly.type
_entity_poly.pdbx_seq_one_letter_code
_entity_poly.pdbx_strand_id
1 'polypeptide(L)'
;TITNSATNFGYSYTNHYHFQGIIRQVNPTPHGASVTAYDYISLLKTSQIEEYKPEDVIGRDLFTLIADAANIEQIDTTNLVGGIGIDATPEMGLTGLKTRKQFIDSCIANSVSIATDSSKYFDAINPVYYQYAIKTNNVFDIYKLDPDNVNNKPVLSVSLNSNNAYNISPTIDTQRLINSLTVENQKIGLVFTHNDNSSISQYGVSSSLVSTNETRREVIETTAFELVSRFSKPTIKYEIEISNDNAYCLGQYVSVTSNIIGERTLPIQSISTDFDGGITTLSLGEKELSVQELIRLVR
;
A
#
# COMPACT_ATOMS: atom_id res chain seq x y z
N THR A 1 8.91 5.08 25.21
CA THR A 1 9.71 3.86 24.95
C THR A 1 9.29 2.82 25.97
N ILE A 2 8.58 1.77 25.54
CA ILE A 2 8.27 0.63 26.41
C ILE A 2 9.46 -0.32 26.27
N THR A 3 10.33 -0.34 27.27
CA THR A 3 11.43 -1.29 27.36
C THR A 3 11.00 -2.47 28.21
N ASN A 4 10.97 -3.66 27.63
CA ASN A 4 10.81 -4.89 28.40
C ASN A 4 12.17 -5.24 29.02
N SER A 5 12.35 -4.98 30.30
CA SER A 5 13.52 -5.46 31.05
C SER A 5 13.25 -6.86 31.56
N ALA A 6 13.59 -7.87 30.77
CA ALA A 6 13.61 -9.25 31.24
C ALA A 6 14.86 -9.48 32.08
N THR A 7 14.68 -9.86 33.32
CA THR A 7 15.71 -10.27 34.24
C THR A 7 16.43 -11.52 33.74
N ASN A 8 17.75 -11.46 33.75
CA ASN A 8 18.72 -12.48 33.40
C ASN A 8 18.38 -13.91 33.79
N PHE A 9 18.08 -14.72 32.83
CA PHE A 9 18.28 -16.17 32.86
C PHE A 9 19.08 -16.62 31.65
N GLY A 10 20.29 -16.11 31.45
CA GLY A 10 21.27 -16.69 30.54
C GLY A 10 20.92 -16.78 29.06
N TYR A 11 19.83 -16.19 28.61
CA TYR A 11 19.42 -16.10 27.22
C TYR A 11 19.70 -14.70 26.68
N SER A 12 20.41 -14.63 25.56
CA SER A 12 20.60 -13.40 24.81
C SER A 12 19.28 -13.04 24.12
N TYR A 13 18.48 -12.21 24.76
CA TYR A 13 17.32 -11.63 24.10
C TYR A 13 17.77 -10.46 23.22
N THR A 14 17.63 -10.58 21.93
CA THR A 14 17.64 -9.43 21.05
C THR A 14 16.42 -8.58 21.41
N ASN A 15 16.63 -7.34 21.87
CA ASN A 15 15.52 -6.43 22.17
C ASN A 15 14.79 -6.09 20.88
N HIS A 16 13.66 -6.73 20.63
CA HIS A 16 12.78 -6.35 19.53
C HIS A 16 11.83 -5.26 20.05
N TYR A 17 11.97 -4.06 19.53
CA TYR A 17 10.98 -3.00 19.76
C TYR A 17 9.79 -3.25 18.83
N HIS A 18 8.67 -3.65 19.38
CA HIS A 18 7.45 -3.87 18.61
C HIS A 18 6.72 -2.57 18.30
N PHE A 19 6.87 -1.57 19.16
CA PHE A 19 6.22 -0.28 19.01
C PHE A 19 7.09 0.84 19.57
N GLN A 20 7.15 1.93 18.86
CA GLN A 20 7.74 3.18 19.29
C GLN A 20 6.81 4.34 18.91
N GLY A 21 6.56 5.24 19.85
CA GLY A 21 5.61 6.33 19.63
C GLY A 21 5.51 7.29 20.80
N ILE A 22 4.50 8.14 20.74
CA ILE A 22 4.25 9.20 21.72
C ILE A 22 3.08 8.83 22.59
N ILE A 23 3.30 8.81 23.91
CA ILE A 23 2.22 8.63 24.89
C ILE A 23 1.35 9.88 24.86
N ARG A 24 0.06 9.69 24.57
CA ARG A 24 -0.94 10.77 24.54
C ARG A 24 -1.86 10.75 25.74
N GLN A 25 -2.08 9.60 26.34
CA GLN A 25 -2.98 9.47 27.47
C GLN A 25 -2.48 8.39 28.43
N VAL A 26 -2.58 8.66 29.71
CA VAL A 26 -2.34 7.70 30.79
C VAL A 26 -3.54 7.78 31.73
N ASN A 27 -4.26 6.68 31.87
CA ASN A 27 -5.38 6.55 32.79
C ASN A 27 -4.96 5.62 33.96
N PRO A 28 -4.70 6.16 35.15
CA PRO A 28 -4.40 5.34 36.33
C PRO A 28 -5.58 4.41 36.69
N THR A 29 -5.25 3.19 37.04
CA THR A 29 -6.21 2.20 37.59
C THR A 29 -5.71 1.71 38.92
N PRO A 30 -6.57 1.07 39.76
CA PRO A 30 -6.14 0.54 41.07
C PRO A 30 -4.99 -0.46 40.98
N HIS A 31 -4.78 -1.12 39.85
CA HIS A 31 -3.79 -2.19 39.65
C HIS A 31 -2.73 -1.84 38.59
N GLY A 32 -2.69 -0.59 38.13
CA GLY A 32 -1.74 -0.17 37.08
C GLY A 32 -2.16 1.11 36.36
N ALA A 33 -1.94 1.15 35.08
CA ALA A 33 -2.39 2.25 34.24
C ALA A 33 -2.71 1.76 32.82
N SER A 34 -3.78 2.30 32.22
CA SER A 34 -4.01 2.20 30.78
C SER A 34 -3.26 3.31 30.07
N VAL A 35 -2.43 2.97 29.10
CA VAL A 35 -1.61 3.91 28.34
C VAL A 35 -2.03 3.88 26.89
N THR A 36 -2.35 5.04 26.35
CA THR A 36 -2.58 5.21 24.91
C THR A 36 -1.38 5.91 24.30
N ALA A 37 -0.74 5.26 23.36
CA ALA A 37 0.36 5.82 22.58
C ALA A 37 0.04 5.76 21.10
N TYR A 38 0.52 6.75 20.35
CA TYR A 38 0.41 6.83 18.90
C TYR A 38 1.79 6.75 18.29
N ASP A 39 1.88 6.13 17.11
CA ASP A 39 3.11 6.14 16.33
C ASP A 39 3.50 7.55 15.88
N TYR A 40 4.71 7.72 15.35
CA TYR A 40 5.18 9.01 14.88
C TYR A 40 4.46 9.52 13.62
N ILE A 41 3.73 8.66 12.89
CA ILE A 41 2.86 9.08 11.77
C ILE A 41 1.78 10.04 12.30
N SER A 42 1.37 9.90 13.55
CA SER A 42 0.42 10.79 14.19
C SER A 42 0.90 12.24 14.23
N LEU A 43 2.21 12.48 14.30
CA LEU A 43 2.77 13.85 14.25
C LEU A 43 2.55 14.50 12.90
N LEU A 44 2.72 13.76 11.81
CA LEU A 44 2.46 14.25 10.46
C LEU A 44 0.98 14.60 10.25
N LYS A 45 0.08 13.88 10.96
CA LYS A 45 -1.36 14.11 10.92
C LYS A 45 -1.77 15.33 11.74
N THR A 46 -1.13 15.56 12.89
CA THR A 46 -1.44 16.65 13.83
C THR A 46 -0.54 17.87 13.64
N SER A 47 0.39 17.84 12.70
CA SER A 47 1.23 18.97 12.31
C SER A 47 0.36 20.13 11.82
N GLN A 48 0.91 21.33 11.89
CA GLN A 48 0.23 22.51 11.35
C GLN A 48 -0.15 22.28 9.89
N ILE A 49 -1.27 22.90 9.49
CA ILE A 49 -1.64 22.99 8.09
C ILE A 49 -0.64 23.94 7.43
N GLU A 50 0.02 23.46 6.40
CA GLU A 50 0.99 24.20 5.61
C GLU A 50 0.41 24.54 4.24
N GLU A 51 0.83 25.66 3.69
CA GLU A 51 0.49 26.05 2.33
C GLU A 51 1.59 25.54 1.38
N TYR A 52 1.24 24.55 0.56
CA TYR A 52 2.12 24.04 -0.49
C TYR A 52 1.90 24.85 -1.77
N LYS A 53 2.84 25.74 -2.06
CA LYS A 53 2.73 26.66 -3.21
C LYS A 53 3.19 26.00 -4.49
N PRO A 54 2.64 26.42 -5.67
CA PRO A 54 3.05 25.85 -6.95
C PRO A 54 4.56 25.93 -7.21
N GLU A 55 5.20 27.05 -6.86
CA GLU A 55 6.64 27.26 -7.04
C GLU A 55 7.53 26.31 -6.22
N ASP A 56 6.99 25.81 -5.08
CA ASP A 56 7.70 24.91 -4.19
C ASP A 56 7.47 23.43 -4.51
N VAL A 57 6.44 23.13 -5.31
CA VAL A 57 5.97 21.76 -5.57
C VAL A 57 6.14 21.33 -7.01
N ILE A 58 5.69 22.17 -7.97
CA ILE A 58 5.63 21.77 -9.38
C ILE A 58 7.02 21.59 -9.97
N GLY A 59 7.21 20.49 -10.72
CA GLY A 59 8.51 20.13 -11.34
C GLY A 59 9.51 19.48 -10.39
N ARG A 60 9.11 19.14 -9.16
CA ARG A 60 9.96 18.39 -8.23
C ARG A 60 9.55 16.93 -8.16
N ASP A 61 10.53 16.04 -8.03
CA ASP A 61 10.29 14.60 -7.86
C ASP A 61 9.47 14.33 -6.59
N LEU A 62 8.46 13.46 -6.70
CA LEU A 62 7.54 13.13 -5.60
C LEU A 62 8.25 12.57 -4.37
N PHE A 63 9.35 11.82 -4.55
CA PHE A 63 10.15 11.30 -3.44
C PHE A 63 10.77 12.44 -2.62
N THR A 64 11.33 13.43 -3.29
CA THR A 64 11.91 14.61 -2.63
C THR A 64 10.85 15.38 -1.86
N LEU A 65 9.68 15.55 -2.45
CA LEU A 65 8.55 16.23 -1.79
C LEU A 65 8.07 15.47 -0.54
N ILE A 66 8.02 14.14 -0.61
CA ILE A 66 7.66 13.30 0.55
C ILE A 66 8.73 13.42 1.64
N ALA A 67 10.02 13.35 1.26
CA ALA A 67 11.13 13.46 2.21
C ALA A 67 11.10 14.81 2.95
N ASP A 68 10.90 15.91 2.23
CA ASP A 68 10.79 17.25 2.82
C ASP A 68 9.59 17.37 3.77
N ALA A 69 8.43 16.84 3.35
CA ALA A 69 7.24 16.88 4.19
C ALA A 69 7.34 15.98 5.43
N ALA A 70 8.09 14.87 5.36
CA ALA A 70 8.34 13.98 6.49
C ALA A 70 9.42 14.51 7.44
N ASN A 71 10.24 15.47 6.99
CA ASN A 71 11.37 16.01 7.77
C ASN A 71 10.86 16.91 8.92
N ILE A 72 10.68 16.31 10.08
CA ILE A 72 10.39 16.98 11.36
C ILE A 72 11.35 16.47 12.43
N GLU A 73 11.55 17.24 13.50
CA GLU A 73 12.54 16.96 14.54
C GLU A 73 12.50 15.52 15.10
N GLN A 74 11.30 14.92 15.16
CA GLN A 74 11.10 13.59 15.74
C GLN A 74 11.16 12.45 14.72
N ILE A 75 11.31 12.75 13.43
CA ILE A 75 11.33 11.76 12.35
C ILE A 75 12.65 11.87 11.59
N ASP A 76 13.36 10.76 11.54
CA ASP A 76 14.64 10.67 10.83
C ASP A 76 14.40 10.33 9.35
N THR A 77 14.74 11.26 8.47
CA THR A 77 14.67 11.12 7.01
C THR A 77 16.04 10.98 6.35
N THR A 78 17.13 10.90 7.14
CA THR A 78 18.52 10.91 6.62
C THR A 78 18.85 9.71 5.75
N ASN A 79 18.16 8.60 5.92
CA ASN A 79 18.36 7.38 5.13
C ASN A 79 17.52 7.33 3.85
N LEU A 80 16.70 8.36 3.60
CA LEU A 80 15.95 8.44 2.36
C LEU A 80 16.87 8.77 1.20
N VAL A 81 17.20 7.75 0.42
CA VAL A 81 18.03 7.87 -0.79
C VAL A 81 17.25 7.28 -1.96
N GLY A 82 17.03 8.08 -2.99
CA GLY A 82 16.36 7.61 -4.19
C GLY A 82 15.52 8.68 -4.86
N GLY A 83 14.67 8.25 -5.76
CA GLY A 83 13.69 9.05 -6.47
C GLY A 83 12.57 8.14 -6.95
N ILE A 84 11.37 8.69 -7.09
CA ILE A 84 10.26 8.01 -7.74
C ILE A 84 10.38 8.15 -9.27
N GLY A 85 11.08 9.20 -9.74
CA GLY A 85 11.22 9.52 -11.15
C GLY A 85 9.92 10.10 -11.75
N ILE A 86 9.05 10.63 -10.90
CA ILE A 86 7.81 11.29 -11.29
C ILE A 86 7.82 12.70 -10.71
N ASP A 87 7.84 13.69 -11.57
CA ASP A 87 7.78 15.09 -11.18
C ASP A 87 6.33 15.52 -10.95
N ALA A 88 6.13 16.33 -9.93
CA ALA A 88 4.83 16.88 -9.59
C ALA A 88 4.31 17.81 -10.69
N THR A 89 3.06 17.60 -11.09
CA THR A 89 2.35 18.45 -12.07
C THR A 89 1.15 19.14 -11.44
N PRO A 90 0.62 20.22 -12.04
CA PRO A 90 -0.55 20.91 -11.53
C PRO A 90 -1.78 20.01 -11.36
N GLU A 91 -1.94 19.02 -12.24
CA GLU A 91 -3.08 18.11 -12.28
C GLU A 91 -3.10 17.12 -11.10
N MET A 92 -1.97 16.92 -10.42
CA MET A 92 -1.86 16.02 -9.26
C MET A 92 -2.54 16.58 -8.01
N GLY A 93 -2.91 17.87 -8.00
CA GLY A 93 -3.62 18.49 -6.88
C GLY A 93 -2.80 18.52 -5.58
N LEU A 94 -1.48 18.65 -5.69
CA LEU A 94 -0.55 18.63 -4.55
C LEU A 94 -0.48 19.99 -3.85
N THR A 95 -0.88 21.08 -4.49
CA THR A 95 -0.82 22.43 -3.95
C THR A 95 -1.98 22.76 -2.99
N GLY A 96 -1.85 23.85 -2.23
CA GLY A 96 -2.86 24.36 -1.31
C GLY A 96 -2.61 23.98 0.16
N LEU A 97 -3.60 24.23 1.01
CA LEU A 97 -3.52 24.00 2.45
C LEU A 97 -3.72 22.52 2.78
N LYS A 98 -2.71 21.90 3.40
CA LYS A 98 -2.72 20.48 3.79
C LYS A 98 -1.92 20.24 5.08
N THR A 99 -2.28 19.21 5.83
CA THR A 99 -1.35 18.66 6.82
C THR A 99 -0.22 17.93 6.09
N ARG A 100 0.93 17.75 6.75
CA ARG A 100 2.06 17.00 6.18
C ARG A 100 1.65 15.58 5.75
N LYS A 101 0.85 14.91 6.58
CA LYS A 101 0.33 13.57 6.22
C LYS A 101 -0.54 13.61 4.96
N GLN A 102 -1.47 14.56 4.86
CA GLN A 102 -2.32 14.68 3.67
C GLN A 102 -1.51 14.96 2.40
N PHE A 103 -0.45 15.75 2.52
CA PHE A 103 0.46 16.01 1.41
C PHE A 103 1.21 14.76 0.99
N ILE A 104 1.83 14.04 1.95
CA ILE A 104 2.52 12.77 1.72
C ILE A 104 1.58 11.75 1.09
N ASP A 105 0.38 11.57 1.65
CA ASP A 105 -0.63 10.64 1.10
C ASP A 105 -1.00 11.00 -0.34
N SER A 106 -1.09 12.30 -0.65
CA SER A 106 -1.35 12.76 -2.02
C SER A 106 -0.18 12.49 -2.96
N CYS A 107 1.07 12.66 -2.51
CA CYS A 107 2.25 12.32 -3.29
C CYS A 107 2.30 10.81 -3.56
N ILE A 108 2.08 9.99 -2.54
CA ILE A 108 2.02 8.52 -2.66
C ILE A 108 0.91 8.08 -3.62
N ALA A 109 -0.26 8.69 -3.55
CA ALA A 109 -1.36 8.38 -4.47
C ALA A 109 -1.03 8.71 -5.93
N ASN A 110 -0.20 9.73 -6.17
CA ASN A 110 0.26 10.12 -7.51
C ASN A 110 1.58 9.42 -7.92
N SER A 111 2.21 8.67 -7.05
CA SER A 111 3.46 7.95 -7.32
C SER A 111 3.27 6.62 -8.04
N VAL A 112 2.04 6.23 -8.30
CA VAL A 112 1.73 5.06 -9.10
C VAL A 112 2.25 5.33 -10.51
N SER A 113 3.36 4.71 -10.86
CA SER A 113 3.90 4.78 -12.21
C SER A 113 3.51 3.56 -12.99
N ILE A 114 3.14 3.78 -14.21
CA ILE A 114 3.17 2.76 -15.23
C ILE A 114 4.62 2.74 -15.70
N ALA A 115 5.28 1.57 -15.66
CA ALA A 115 6.61 1.44 -16.20
C ALA A 115 6.57 1.86 -17.68
N THR A 116 6.96 3.10 -17.95
CA THR A 116 7.03 3.63 -19.30
C THR A 116 8.35 3.22 -19.92
N ASP A 117 8.40 2.02 -20.46
CA ASP A 117 9.23 1.86 -21.66
C ASP A 117 8.41 2.46 -22.80
N SER A 118 8.80 3.64 -23.25
CA SER A 118 8.13 4.36 -24.34
C SER A 118 8.13 3.60 -25.67
N SER A 119 8.83 2.46 -25.75
CA SER A 119 8.83 1.54 -26.88
C SER A 119 7.75 0.47 -26.80
N LYS A 120 7.12 0.29 -25.64
CA LYS A 120 6.10 -0.72 -25.41
C LYS A 120 4.92 -0.12 -24.66
N TYR A 121 3.93 0.35 -25.39
CA TYR A 121 2.62 0.77 -24.83
C TYR A 121 1.91 -0.33 -24.04
N PHE A 122 2.51 -1.50 -23.90
CA PHE A 122 1.94 -2.74 -23.41
C PHE A 122 2.46 -3.18 -22.04
N ASP A 123 3.51 -2.57 -21.50
CA ASP A 123 4.01 -2.89 -20.15
C ASP A 123 3.27 -2.10 -19.05
N ALA A 124 2.15 -1.48 -19.41
CA ALA A 124 1.37 -0.60 -18.55
C ALA A 124 0.63 -1.30 -17.38
N ILE A 125 0.84 -2.61 -17.19
CA ILE A 125 -0.08 -3.41 -16.37
C ILE A 125 0.45 -3.75 -15.01
N ASN A 126 1.72 -3.52 -14.78
CA ASN A 126 2.33 -3.75 -13.47
C ASN A 126 2.65 -2.40 -12.82
N PRO A 127 1.63 -1.71 -12.28
CA PRO A 127 1.88 -0.45 -11.64
C PRO A 127 2.78 -0.69 -10.41
N VAL A 128 3.87 0.03 -10.38
CA VAL A 128 4.72 0.12 -9.21
C VAL A 128 4.04 1.04 -8.21
N TYR A 129 3.87 0.56 -7.01
CA TYR A 129 3.29 1.31 -5.92
C TYR A 129 4.37 1.71 -4.93
N TYR A 130 4.12 2.83 -4.26
CA TYR A 130 4.91 3.22 -3.12
C TYR A 130 4.03 3.29 -1.88
N GLN A 131 4.60 2.90 -0.77
CA GLN A 131 4.02 3.07 0.56
C GLN A 131 5.09 3.65 1.47
N TYR A 132 4.69 4.19 2.60
CA TYR A 132 5.61 4.65 3.61
C TYR A 132 5.26 4.10 4.98
N ALA A 133 6.26 4.02 5.84
CA ALA A 133 6.08 3.73 7.26
C ALA A 133 7.19 4.41 8.06
N ILE A 134 6.95 4.58 9.35
CA ILE A 134 7.99 4.96 10.30
C ILE A 134 8.42 3.71 11.02
N LYS A 135 9.67 3.30 10.78
CA LYS A 135 10.30 2.15 11.42
C LYS A 135 10.67 2.45 12.86
N THR A 136 11.17 1.43 13.56
CA THR A 136 11.86 1.59 14.84
C THR A 136 12.98 2.63 14.72
N ASN A 137 13.22 3.38 15.79
CA ASN A 137 14.13 4.52 15.85
C ASN A 137 13.70 5.74 15.01
N ASN A 138 12.40 5.88 14.76
CA ASN A 138 11.81 7.05 14.08
C ASN A 138 12.25 7.22 12.62
N VAL A 139 12.80 6.20 12.00
CA VAL A 139 13.26 6.25 10.61
C VAL A 139 12.07 6.19 9.68
N PHE A 140 11.88 7.25 8.91
CA PHE A 140 10.91 7.28 7.82
C PHE A 140 11.45 6.48 6.63
N ASP A 141 10.62 5.62 6.08
CA ASP A 141 11.00 4.79 4.95
C ASP A 141 9.90 4.76 3.90
N ILE A 142 10.31 4.72 2.63
CA ILE A 142 9.42 4.61 1.47
C ILE A 142 9.68 3.27 0.81
N TYR A 143 8.65 2.46 0.68
CA TYR A 143 8.74 1.13 0.08
C TYR A 143 8.19 1.14 -1.34
N LYS A 144 8.97 0.58 -2.23
CA LYS A 144 8.51 0.22 -3.56
C LYS A 144 7.83 -1.15 -3.49
N LEU A 145 6.56 -1.20 -3.80
CA LEU A 145 5.81 -2.44 -3.94
C LEU A 145 5.73 -2.77 -5.43
N ASP A 146 6.39 -3.85 -5.81
CA ASP A 146 6.41 -4.38 -7.16
C ASP A 146 5.93 -5.84 -7.07
N PRO A 147 4.63 -6.09 -7.34
CA PRO A 147 4.06 -7.43 -7.17
C PRO A 147 4.68 -8.48 -8.09
N ASP A 148 5.25 -8.06 -9.23
CA ASP A 148 5.84 -8.99 -10.19
C ASP A 148 7.36 -9.16 -10.02
N ASN A 149 7.94 -8.51 -9.01
CA ASN A 149 9.35 -8.68 -8.74
C ASN A 149 9.62 -10.10 -8.20
N VAL A 150 10.15 -10.96 -9.07
CA VAL A 150 10.56 -12.33 -8.75
C VAL A 150 11.60 -12.42 -7.61
N ASN A 151 12.21 -11.31 -7.22
CA ASN A 151 13.15 -11.23 -6.10
C ASN A 151 12.47 -10.93 -4.75
N ASN A 152 11.14 -10.77 -4.72
CA ASN A 152 10.39 -10.60 -3.48
C ASN A 152 10.47 -11.88 -2.65
N LYS A 153 11.49 -11.97 -1.79
CA LYS A 153 11.63 -13.11 -0.88
C LYS A 153 10.67 -12.96 0.28
N PRO A 154 9.83 -13.96 0.55
CA PRO A 154 8.95 -13.92 1.71
C PRO A 154 9.78 -13.97 3.00
N VAL A 155 9.45 -13.10 3.96
CA VAL A 155 10.03 -13.11 5.31
C VAL A 155 9.41 -14.19 6.19
N LEU A 156 8.23 -14.67 5.78
CA LEU A 156 7.47 -15.71 6.47
C LEU A 156 6.76 -16.57 5.41
N SER A 157 6.73 -17.87 5.63
CA SER A 157 5.90 -18.81 4.86
C SER A 157 4.97 -19.53 5.82
N VAL A 158 3.67 -19.43 5.57
CA VAL A 158 2.64 -20.03 6.40
C VAL A 158 1.74 -20.93 5.57
N SER A 159 1.26 -22.01 6.18
CA SER A 159 0.23 -22.86 5.61
C SER A 159 -0.77 -23.25 6.68
N LEU A 160 -2.00 -23.57 6.28
CA LEU A 160 -3.04 -24.06 7.19
C LEU A 160 -2.61 -25.31 8.00
N ASN A 161 -1.60 -26.02 7.51
CA ASN A 161 -1.06 -27.23 8.16
C ASN A 161 0.26 -26.95 8.91
N SER A 162 0.73 -25.72 8.99
CA SER A 162 1.96 -25.36 9.68
C SER A 162 1.66 -24.90 11.11
N ASN A 163 2.56 -25.29 12.03
CA ASN A 163 2.44 -24.88 13.45
C ASN A 163 2.86 -23.41 13.69
N ASN A 164 3.17 -22.66 12.64
CA ASN A 164 3.67 -21.29 12.72
C ASN A 164 2.57 -20.22 12.51
N ALA A 165 1.32 -20.63 12.33
CA ALA A 165 0.17 -19.75 12.30
C ALA A 165 -0.97 -20.36 13.14
N TYR A 166 -1.63 -19.53 13.93
CA TYR A 166 -2.81 -19.93 14.72
C TYR A 166 -4.06 -19.92 13.85
N ASN A 167 -4.16 -18.97 12.95
CA ASN A 167 -5.30 -18.82 12.05
C ASN A 167 -4.86 -18.25 10.71
N ILE A 168 -5.49 -18.69 9.64
CA ILE A 168 -5.34 -18.14 8.28
C ILE A 168 -6.73 -18.00 7.69
N SER A 169 -7.20 -16.78 7.55
CA SER A 169 -8.53 -16.45 7.07
C SER A 169 -8.47 -15.79 5.69
N PRO A 170 -8.76 -16.51 4.61
CA PRO A 170 -8.86 -15.91 3.28
C PRO A 170 -10.19 -15.16 3.12
N THR A 171 -10.13 -13.98 2.55
CA THR A 171 -11.28 -13.22 2.08
C THR A 171 -11.20 -13.06 0.58
N ILE A 172 -12.25 -13.46 -0.12
CA ILE A 172 -12.40 -13.31 -1.56
C ILE A 172 -13.39 -12.17 -1.79
N ASP A 173 -12.91 -11.06 -2.33
CA ASP A 173 -13.74 -9.87 -2.59
C ASP A 173 -14.04 -9.75 -4.09
N THR A 174 -15.32 -9.77 -4.42
CA THR A 174 -15.84 -9.58 -5.78
C THR A 174 -16.43 -8.19 -6.02
N GLN A 175 -16.49 -7.32 -5.01
CA GLN A 175 -17.15 -6.01 -5.12
C GLN A 175 -16.48 -5.10 -6.15
N ARG A 176 -15.19 -5.29 -6.39
CA ARG A 176 -14.40 -4.51 -7.33
C ARG A 176 -14.07 -5.25 -8.63
N LEU A 177 -14.68 -6.41 -8.82
CA LEU A 177 -14.51 -7.16 -10.04
C LEU A 177 -15.07 -6.36 -11.22
N ILE A 178 -14.28 -6.24 -12.29
CA ILE A 178 -14.68 -5.62 -13.55
C ILE A 178 -14.33 -6.61 -14.66
N ASN A 179 -15.32 -7.26 -15.22
CA ASN A 179 -15.14 -8.21 -16.31
C ASN A 179 -15.79 -7.77 -17.64
N SER A 180 -16.37 -6.56 -17.61
CA SER A 180 -16.87 -5.88 -18.80
C SER A 180 -16.56 -4.40 -18.67
N LEU A 181 -15.64 -3.89 -19.48
CA LEU A 181 -15.22 -2.50 -19.46
C LEU A 181 -15.57 -1.80 -20.76
N THR A 182 -16.35 -0.73 -20.66
CA THR A 182 -16.60 0.18 -21.77
C THR A 182 -15.74 1.43 -21.60
N VAL A 183 -14.96 1.75 -22.62
CA VAL A 183 -14.18 2.99 -22.69
C VAL A 183 -14.78 3.87 -23.75
N GLU A 184 -15.11 5.11 -23.41
CA GLU A 184 -15.62 6.10 -24.34
C GLU A 184 -14.65 7.29 -24.49
N ASN A 185 -14.56 7.81 -25.70
CA ASN A 185 -13.97 9.10 -25.98
C ASN A 185 -14.97 9.96 -26.75
N GLN A 186 -15.57 10.92 -26.07
CA GLN A 186 -16.60 11.79 -26.65
C GLN A 186 -16.04 12.73 -27.74
N LYS A 187 -14.74 13.08 -27.70
CA LYS A 187 -14.12 13.99 -28.66
C LYS A 187 -14.02 13.39 -30.06
N ILE A 188 -13.80 12.09 -30.15
CA ILE A 188 -13.65 11.36 -31.41
C ILE A 188 -14.82 10.41 -31.68
N GLY A 189 -15.83 10.38 -30.78
CA GLY A 189 -17.00 9.52 -30.92
C GLY A 189 -16.67 8.03 -30.84
N LEU A 190 -15.58 7.64 -30.17
CA LEU A 190 -15.18 6.25 -30.02
C LEU A 190 -15.81 5.66 -28.77
N VAL A 191 -16.45 4.49 -28.94
CA VAL A 191 -16.89 3.63 -27.83
C VAL A 191 -16.32 2.25 -28.09
N PHE A 192 -15.61 1.70 -27.10
CA PHE A 192 -15.02 0.38 -27.18
C PHE A 192 -15.35 -0.41 -25.91
N THR A 193 -15.84 -1.65 -26.08
CA THR A 193 -16.14 -2.54 -24.94
C THR A 193 -15.31 -3.80 -25.03
N HIS A 194 -14.64 -4.16 -23.94
CA HIS A 194 -13.92 -5.40 -23.77
C HIS A 194 -14.52 -6.24 -22.64
N ASN A 195 -14.64 -7.56 -22.88
CA ASN A 195 -15.25 -8.51 -21.96
C ASN A 195 -14.34 -9.70 -21.70
N ASP A 196 -14.20 -10.11 -20.45
CA ASP A 196 -13.66 -11.41 -20.07
C ASP A 196 -14.82 -12.41 -19.90
N ASN A 197 -15.10 -13.17 -20.96
CA ASN A 197 -16.21 -14.12 -20.97
C ASN A 197 -16.02 -15.28 -19.97
N SER A 198 -14.78 -15.62 -19.59
CA SER A 198 -14.52 -16.66 -18.61
C SER A 198 -14.91 -16.19 -17.21
N SER A 199 -14.53 -14.98 -16.87
CA SER A 199 -14.93 -14.33 -15.62
C SER A 199 -16.44 -14.10 -15.55
N ILE A 200 -17.03 -13.64 -16.64
CA ILE A 200 -18.49 -13.44 -16.73
C ILE A 200 -19.24 -14.75 -16.46
N SER A 201 -18.77 -15.86 -17.03
CA SER A 201 -19.39 -17.18 -16.80
C SER A 201 -19.29 -17.63 -15.34
N GLN A 202 -18.21 -17.25 -14.65
CA GLN A 202 -17.96 -17.69 -13.28
C GLN A 202 -18.60 -16.78 -12.23
N TYR A 203 -18.60 -15.47 -12.44
CA TYR A 203 -18.97 -14.47 -11.42
C TYR A 203 -20.19 -13.62 -11.82
N GLY A 204 -20.73 -13.81 -13.02
CA GLY A 204 -21.72 -12.89 -13.58
C GLY A 204 -21.10 -11.64 -14.19
N VAL A 205 -21.94 -10.82 -14.82
CA VAL A 205 -21.48 -9.56 -15.44
C VAL A 205 -21.25 -8.51 -14.37
N SER A 206 -20.03 -7.97 -14.32
CA SER A 206 -19.68 -6.78 -13.55
C SER A 206 -19.09 -5.76 -14.51
N SER A 207 -19.84 -4.68 -14.79
CA SER A 207 -19.50 -3.71 -15.81
C SER A 207 -19.05 -2.38 -15.24
N SER A 208 -18.12 -1.71 -15.93
CA SER A 208 -17.68 -0.34 -15.64
C SER A 208 -17.61 0.48 -16.92
N LEU A 209 -17.78 1.79 -16.78
CA LEU A 209 -17.64 2.77 -17.85
C LEU A 209 -16.54 3.76 -17.49
N VAL A 210 -15.62 3.98 -18.42
CA VAL A 210 -14.51 4.92 -18.27
C VAL A 210 -14.49 5.88 -19.45
N SER A 211 -14.44 7.17 -19.17
CA SER A 211 -14.24 8.21 -20.21
C SER A 211 -12.78 8.61 -20.27
N THR A 212 -12.21 8.69 -21.47
CA THR A 212 -10.82 9.07 -21.71
C THR A 212 -10.70 10.23 -22.69
N ASN A 213 -9.58 10.96 -22.63
CA ASN A 213 -9.19 11.95 -23.61
C ASN A 213 -8.18 11.40 -24.66
N GLU A 214 -7.75 10.14 -24.51
CA GLU A 214 -6.85 9.51 -25.46
C GLU A 214 -7.55 9.35 -26.81
N THR A 215 -6.88 9.76 -27.88
CA THR A 215 -7.43 9.77 -29.25
C THR A 215 -6.97 8.59 -30.09
N ARG A 216 -5.93 7.88 -29.64
CA ARG A 216 -5.39 6.72 -30.34
C ARG A 216 -6.21 5.48 -29.97
N ARG A 217 -6.92 4.96 -30.94
CA ARG A 217 -7.81 3.80 -30.76
C ARG A 217 -7.06 2.59 -30.17
N GLU A 218 -5.88 2.29 -30.68
CA GLU A 218 -5.07 1.15 -30.23
C GLU A 218 -4.72 1.22 -28.74
N VAL A 219 -4.42 2.42 -28.23
CA VAL A 219 -4.13 2.65 -26.81
C VAL A 219 -5.39 2.40 -25.97
N ILE A 220 -6.55 2.88 -26.45
CA ILE A 220 -7.83 2.68 -25.73
C ILE A 220 -8.18 1.20 -25.66
N GLU A 221 -8.08 0.47 -26.79
CA GLU A 221 -8.37 -0.96 -26.86
C GLU A 221 -7.45 -1.77 -25.96
N THR A 222 -6.14 -1.50 -26.01
CA THR A 222 -5.15 -2.16 -25.17
C THR A 222 -5.41 -1.89 -23.71
N THR A 223 -5.63 -0.63 -23.34
CA THR A 223 -5.93 -0.27 -21.95
C THR A 223 -7.17 -0.99 -21.44
N ALA A 224 -8.22 -1.07 -22.24
CA ALA A 224 -9.43 -1.80 -21.84
C ALA A 224 -9.15 -3.28 -21.63
N PHE A 225 -8.41 -3.91 -22.54
CA PHE A 225 -8.00 -5.32 -22.41
C PHE A 225 -7.23 -5.56 -21.11
N GLU A 226 -6.25 -4.73 -20.83
CA GLU A 226 -5.37 -4.84 -19.68
C GLU A 226 -6.12 -4.63 -18.36
N LEU A 227 -6.97 -3.62 -18.28
CA LEU A 227 -7.80 -3.37 -17.10
C LEU A 227 -8.71 -4.55 -16.81
N VAL A 228 -9.39 -5.08 -17.84
CA VAL A 228 -10.25 -6.26 -17.68
C VAL A 228 -9.44 -7.48 -17.25
N SER A 229 -8.32 -7.76 -17.89
CA SER A 229 -7.44 -8.87 -17.55
C SER A 229 -7.02 -8.84 -16.06
N ARG A 230 -6.81 -7.66 -15.51
CA ARG A 230 -6.41 -7.46 -14.11
C ARG A 230 -7.57 -7.55 -13.14
N PHE A 231 -8.70 -6.91 -13.46
CA PHE A 231 -9.83 -6.78 -12.54
C PHE A 231 -10.93 -7.81 -12.75
N SER A 232 -10.81 -8.68 -13.75
CA SER A 232 -11.75 -9.76 -13.97
C SER A 232 -11.67 -10.90 -12.94
N LYS A 233 -10.68 -10.83 -12.05
CA LYS A 233 -10.51 -11.81 -10.97
C LYS A 233 -10.80 -11.16 -9.62
N PRO A 234 -11.42 -11.91 -8.68
CA PRO A 234 -11.63 -11.43 -7.33
C PRO A 234 -10.31 -11.05 -6.65
N THR A 235 -10.35 -10.00 -5.84
CA THR A 235 -9.24 -9.65 -4.97
C THR A 235 -9.19 -10.62 -3.79
N ILE A 236 -8.00 -11.14 -3.51
CA ILE A 236 -7.77 -12.08 -2.42
C ILE A 236 -6.97 -11.37 -1.33
N LYS A 237 -7.51 -11.40 -0.13
CA LYS A 237 -6.85 -10.92 1.09
C LYS A 237 -6.72 -12.07 2.08
N TYR A 238 -5.71 -12.01 2.90
CA TYR A 238 -5.56 -12.93 4.02
C TYR A 238 -5.38 -12.14 5.31
N GLU A 239 -6.01 -12.62 6.37
CA GLU A 239 -5.65 -12.29 7.74
C GLU A 239 -4.98 -13.51 8.36
N ILE A 240 -3.80 -13.30 8.94
CA ILE A 240 -2.96 -14.36 9.51
C ILE A 240 -2.65 -13.98 10.94
N GLU A 241 -2.97 -14.88 11.86
CA GLU A 241 -2.61 -14.77 13.27
C GLU A 241 -1.40 -15.65 13.56
N ILE A 242 -0.33 -15.05 14.05
CA ILE A 242 0.95 -15.69 14.34
C ILE A 242 1.42 -15.33 15.75
N SER A 243 2.38 -16.09 16.27
CA SER A 243 3.04 -15.74 17.52
C SER A 243 3.79 -14.41 17.40
N ASN A 244 3.79 -13.63 18.48
CA ASN A 244 4.44 -12.33 18.57
C ASN A 244 5.97 -12.43 18.75
N ASP A 245 6.61 -13.43 18.14
CA ASP A 245 8.04 -13.71 18.34
C ASP A 245 8.94 -12.89 17.40
N ASN A 246 8.38 -12.30 16.34
CA ASN A 246 9.12 -11.60 15.31
C ASN A 246 8.55 -10.20 15.03
N ALA A 247 9.45 -9.27 14.73
CA ALA A 247 9.06 -7.95 14.24
C ALA A 247 8.84 -8.00 12.72
N TYR A 248 7.62 -7.70 12.28
CA TYR A 248 7.28 -7.56 10.87
C TYR A 248 7.16 -6.09 10.50
N CYS A 249 7.39 -5.78 9.23
CA CYS A 249 7.23 -4.42 8.69
C CYS A 249 6.24 -4.41 7.54
N LEU A 250 5.55 -3.29 7.37
CA LEU A 250 4.69 -3.06 6.21
C LEU A 250 5.52 -3.19 4.92
N GLY A 251 4.91 -3.75 3.89
CA GLY A 251 5.56 -3.97 2.60
C GLY A 251 6.47 -5.21 2.51
N GLN A 252 6.74 -5.91 3.60
CA GLN A 252 7.37 -7.23 3.54
C GLN A 252 6.40 -8.24 2.95
N TYR A 253 6.94 -9.28 2.31
CA TYR A 253 6.15 -10.31 1.64
C TYR A 253 6.01 -11.55 2.51
N VAL A 254 4.82 -12.13 2.51
CA VAL A 254 4.51 -13.40 3.17
C VAL A 254 3.98 -14.39 2.15
N SER A 255 4.53 -15.60 2.13
CA SER A 255 4.00 -16.70 1.32
C SER A 255 2.93 -17.44 2.14
N VAL A 256 1.74 -17.55 1.57
CA VAL A 256 0.59 -18.25 2.16
C VAL A 256 0.20 -19.41 1.28
N THR A 257 0.17 -20.60 1.85
CA THR A 257 -0.33 -21.80 1.18
C THR A 257 -1.70 -22.17 1.73
N SER A 258 -2.71 -22.12 0.88
CA SER A 258 -4.09 -22.47 1.19
C SER A 258 -4.60 -23.55 0.27
N ASN A 259 -5.35 -24.52 0.80
CA ASN A 259 -5.99 -25.58 0.00
C ASN A 259 -7.08 -25.04 -0.95
N ILE A 260 -7.58 -23.82 -0.68
CA ILE A 260 -8.67 -23.22 -1.47
C ILE A 260 -8.10 -22.43 -2.64
N ILE A 261 -6.98 -21.71 -2.44
CA ILE A 261 -6.49 -20.68 -3.37
C ILE A 261 -5.09 -21.05 -3.92
N GLY A 262 -4.45 -22.07 -3.33
CA GLY A 262 -3.07 -22.44 -3.64
C GLY A 262 -2.04 -21.56 -2.90
N GLU A 263 -0.82 -21.52 -3.42
CA GLU A 263 0.25 -20.68 -2.87
C GLU A 263 0.20 -19.27 -3.45
N ARG A 264 0.30 -18.28 -2.56
CA ARG A 264 0.38 -16.87 -2.92
C ARG A 264 1.43 -16.16 -2.06
N THR A 265 2.20 -15.27 -2.68
CA THR A 265 3.14 -14.38 -1.98
C THR A 265 2.59 -12.97 -2.04
N LEU A 266 2.23 -12.41 -0.89
CA LEU A 266 1.51 -11.15 -0.77
C LEU A 266 2.22 -10.20 0.19
N PRO A 267 2.17 -8.87 -0.06
CA PRO A 267 2.73 -7.88 0.86
C PRO A 267 1.86 -7.69 2.09
N ILE A 268 2.51 -7.37 3.21
CA ILE A 268 1.86 -6.98 4.46
C ILE A 268 1.30 -5.57 4.29
N GLN A 269 -0.01 -5.43 4.45
CA GLN A 269 -0.75 -4.17 4.35
C GLN A 269 -1.01 -3.52 5.72
N SER A 270 -1.23 -4.34 6.74
CA SER A 270 -1.37 -3.87 8.12
C SER A 270 -0.88 -4.91 9.12
N ILE A 271 -0.47 -4.43 10.28
CA ILE A 271 0.01 -5.23 11.39
C ILE A 271 -0.72 -4.77 12.64
N SER A 272 -1.31 -5.71 13.36
CA SER A 272 -1.91 -5.48 14.69
C SER A 272 -1.31 -6.47 15.66
N THR A 273 -0.84 -5.99 16.81
CA THR A 273 -0.20 -6.83 17.82
C THR A 273 -0.96 -6.72 19.13
N ASP A 274 -1.42 -7.87 19.62
CA ASP A 274 -1.94 -8.05 20.98
C ASP A 274 -0.79 -8.54 21.87
N PHE A 275 -0.29 -7.64 22.72
CA PHE A 275 0.83 -7.96 23.60
C PHE A 275 0.41 -8.85 24.77
N ASP A 276 -0.84 -8.76 25.23
CA ASP A 276 -1.36 -9.57 26.32
C ASP A 276 -1.62 -11.01 25.84
N GLY A 277 -2.18 -11.16 24.66
CA GLY A 277 -2.41 -12.46 24.03
C GLY A 277 -1.20 -13.06 23.35
N GLY A 278 -0.12 -12.29 23.15
CA GLY A 278 1.07 -12.76 22.45
C GLY A 278 0.84 -13.05 20.97
N ILE A 279 -0.13 -12.39 20.34
CA ILE A 279 -0.57 -12.63 18.96
C ILE A 279 -0.30 -11.41 18.10
N THR A 280 0.24 -11.64 16.91
CA THR A 280 0.34 -10.64 15.85
C THR A 280 -0.57 -11.06 14.70
N THR A 281 -1.46 -10.15 14.30
CA THR A 281 -2.32 -10.29 13.13
C THR A 281 -1.73 -9.51 11.96
N LEU A 282 -1.47 -10.20 10.86
CA LEU A 282 -1.00 -9.63 9.62
C LEU A 282 -2.14 -9.64 8.60
N SER A 283 -2.47 -8.47 8.04
CA SER A 283 -3.34 -8.38 6.87
C SER A 283 -2.48 -8.34 5.61
N LEU A 284 -2.70 -9.30 4.73
CA LEU A 284 -1.98 -9.44 3.46
C LEU A 284 -2.91 -9.19 2.29
N GLY A 285 -2.40 -8.60 1.25
CA GLY A 285 -3.16 -8.38 0.02
C GLY A 285 -2.42 -7.48 -0.96
N GLU A 286 -2.89 -7.47 -2.19
CA GLU A 286 -2.45 -6.48 -3.16
C GLU A 286 -3.10 -5.12 -2.84
N LYS A 287 -2.40 -4.03 -3.16
CA LYS A 287 -2.99 -2.69 -3.04
C LYS A 287 -4.14 -2.59 -4.04
N GLU A 288 -5.31 -2.30 -3.53
CA GLU A 288 -6.48 -2.05 -4.37
C GLU A 288 -6.40 -0.66 -4.99
N LEU A 289 -6.40 -0.58 -6.32
CA LEU A 289 -6.60 0.68 -7.03
C LEU A 289 -8.09 1.00 -7.11
N SER A 290 -8.43 2.24 -6.87
CA SER A 290 -9.76 2.74 -7.21
C SER A 290 -9.88 2.93 -8.72
N VAL A 291 -11.11 2.88 -9.24
CA VAL A 291 -11.38 3.19 -10.66
C VAL A 291 -10.86 4.58 -11.03
N GLN A 292 -10.87 5.52 -10.10
CA GLN A 292 -10.36 6.89 -10.32
C GLN A 292 -8.83 6.93 -10.44
N GLU A 293 -8.10 6.13 -9.64
CA GLU A 293 -6.65 5.97 -9.80
C GLU A 293 -6.31 5.34 -11.14
N LEU A 294 -7.11 4.37 -11.59
CA LEU A 294 -6.97 3.75 -12.91
C LEU A 294 -7.20 4.73 -14.05
N ILE A 295 -8.24 5.57 -13.96
CA ILE A 295 -8.51 6.62 -14.96
C ILE A 295 -7.34 7.60 -15.06
N ARG A 296 -6.67 7.92 -13.96
CA ARG A 296 -5.48 8.78 -13.96
C ARG A 296 -4.29 8.12 -14.66
N LEU A 297 -4.17 6.79 -14.59
CA LEU A 297 -3.10 6.05 -15.27
C LEU A 297 -3.29 5.99 -16.79
N VAL A 298 -4.50 6.19 -17.30
CA VAL A 298 -4.85 6.18 -18.73
C VAL A 298 -4.77 7.60 -19.33
N ARG A 299 -4.54 8.64 -18.55
CA ARG A 299 -4.33 10.02 -19.00
C ARG A 299 -2.87 10.30 -19.30
#